data_79f71cf66df20c2341b6d7eaa9edff6a
#
_entry.id   79f71cf66df20c2341b6d7eaa9edff6a
#
_cell.length_a   1.000
_cell.length_b   1.000
_cell.length_c   1.000
_cell.angle_alpha   90.00
_cell.angle_beta   90.00
_cell.angle_gamma   90.00
#
_symmetry.space_group_name_H-M   'P 1'
#
loop_
_entity.id
_entity.type
_entity.pdbx_description
1 polymer ?
#
loop_
_entity_poly.entity_id
_entity_poly.type
_entity_poly.pdbx_seq_one_letter_code
_entity_poly.pdbx_strand_id
1 'polypeptide(L)'
;ATDQAYLKGARIIRKANEQERQRMEAVLKMQREEMQKNLLQLAASSNNSSALTQSSKDVERTNIEKFNVPSEYPVGIDLPEALANPGSDADIILREGDRLVIPQYNGTVKINGAVMFANTVAYEKGKKASYYIDQAGGFASDALKSKAYIIYMNGKVAKLSHGAKVQPGSEIVIPAKLKRKMSTAEMMSMGSSMSSIAAMIATIANMSK
;
A
#
# COMPACT_ATOMS: atom_id res chain seq x y z
N ALA A 1 5.06 -8.49 27.45
CA ALA A 1 5.44 -8.82 26.06
C ALA A 1 6.68 -9.71 26.11
N THR A 2 6.80 -10.65 25.19
CA THR A 2 8.02 -11.43 25.01
C THR A 2 9.12 -10.55 24.40
N ASP A 3 10.38 -10.92 24.57
CA ASP A 3 11.54 -10.15 24.03
C ASP A 3 11.51 -9.98 22.50
N GLN A 4 10.76 -10.83 21.82
CA GLN A 4 10.59 -10.77 20.36
C GLN A 4 9.38 -9.95 19.90
N ALA A 5 8.53 -9.47 20.81
CA ALA A 5 7.34 -8.71 20.47
C ALA A 5 7.69 -7.28 20.03
N TYR A 6 7.29 -6.92 18.81
CA TYR A 6 7.56 -5.60 18.25
C TYR A 6 6.34 -4.67 18.43
N LEU A 7 6.30 -3.96 19.58
CA LEU A 7 5.16 -3.11 19.95
C LEU A 7 4.89 -1.97 18.94
N LYS A 8 5.93 -1.40 18.33
CA LYS A 8 5.78 -0.34 17.30
C LYS A 8 5.12 -0.84 16.01
N GLY A 9 5.15 -2.16 15.79
CA GLY A 9 4.48 -2.81 14.67
C GLY A 9 3.05 -3.26 14.99
N ALA A 10 2.58 -3.03 16.20
CA ALA A 10 1.25 -3.46 16.63
C ALA A 10 0.16 -2.76 15.82
N ARG A 11 -0.90 -3.51 15.52
CA ARG A 11 -2.09 -3.03 14.85
C ARG A 11 -3.34 -3.71 15.40
N ILE A 12 -4.47 -3.05 15.27
CA ILE A 12 -5.76 -3.67 15.54
C ILE A 12 -6.36 -4.15 14.22
N ILE A 13 -6.87 -5.36 14.20
CA ILE A 13 -7.72 -5.86 13.11
C ILE A 13 -9.15 -5.66 13.57
N ARG A 14 -9.88 -4.83 12.85
CA ARG A 14 -11.25 -4.40 13.15
C ARG A 14 -12.22 -4.94 12.11
N LYS A 15 -13.36 -5.45 12.57
CA LYS A 15 -14.45 -5.81 11.67
C LYS A 15 -15.10 -4.57 11.08
N ALA A 16 -15.27 -4.55 9.76
CA ALA A 16 -15.98 -3.47 9.09
C ALA A 16 -17.49 -3.58 9.42
N ASN A 17 -18.06 -2.49 9.90
CA ASN A 17 -19.51 -2.36 10.01
C ASN A 17 -20.13 -2.13 8.61
N GLU A 18 -21.44 -2.20 8.50
CA GLU A 18 -22.12 -2.08 7.20
C GLU A 18 -21.83 -0.74 6.49
N GLN A 19 -21.80 0.36 7.24
CA GLN A 19 -21.48 1.69 6.68
C GLN A 19 -20.02 1.79 6.21
N GLU A 20 -19.09 1.24 6.98
CA GLU A 20 -17.67 1.19 6.61
C GLU A 20 -17.48 0.32 5.37
N ARG A 21 -18.18 -0.82 5.28
CA ARG A 21 -18.13 -1.71 4.12
C ARG A 21 -18.65 -1.01 2.87
N GLN A 22 -19.79 -0.31 2.96
CA GLN A 22 -20.34 0.47 1.84
C GLN A 22 -19.38 1.57 1.38
N ARG A 23 -18.71 2.27 2.30
CA ARG A 23 -17.69 3.28 1.95
C ARG A 23 -16.50 2.63 1.23
N MET A 24 -15.99 1.51 1.73
CA MET A 24 -14.89 0.80 1.08
C MET A 24 -15.29 0.32 -0.33
N GLU A 25 -16.52 -0.18 -0.48
CA GLU A 25 -17.06 -0.60 -1.76
C GLU A 25 -17.17 0.56 -2.75
N ALA A 26 -17.64 1.72 -2.30
CA ALA A 26 -17.71 2.94 -3.11
C ALA A 26 -16.31 3.39 -3.57
N VAL A 27 -15.31 3.37 -2.70
CA VAL A 27 -13.92 3.72 -3.03
C VAL A 27 -13.34 2.74 -4.05
N LEU A 28 -13.53 1.44 -3.86
CA LEU A 28 -13.07 0.42 -4.81
C LEU A 28 -13.74 0.58 -6.18
N LYS A 29 -15.02 0.93 -6.19
CA LYS A 29 -15.77 1.22 -7.43
C LYS A 29 -15.16 2.43 -8.15
N MET A 30 -14.91 3.53 -7.45
CA MET A 30 -14.27 4.72 -8.02
C MET A 30 -12.88 4.42 -8.59
N GLN A 31 -12.05 3.66 -7.86
CA GLN A 31 -10.73 3.27 -8.35
C GLN A 31 -10.80 2.40 -9.60
N ARG A 32 -11.79 1.49 -9.67
CA ARG A 32 -12.04 0.66 -10.85
C ARG A 32 -12.44 1.54 -12.05
N GLU A 33 -13.35 2.48 -11.86
CA GLU A 33 -13.78 3.40 -12.91
C GLU A 33 -12.63 4.27 -13.42
N GLU A 34 -11.77 4.75 -12.53
CA GLU A 34 -10.57 5.49 -12.88
C GLU A 34 -9.56 4.63 -13.66
N MET A 35 -9.32 3.40 -13.21
CA MET A 35 -8.46 2.46 -13.92
C MET A 35 -9.03 2.15 -15.31
N GLN A 36 -10.34 1.93 -15.43
CA GLN A 36 -11.01 1.66 -16.70
C GLN A 36 -10.91 2.87 -17.65
N LYS A 37 -11.10 4.10 -17.15
CA LYS A 37 -10.89 5.33 -17.93
C LYS A 37 -9.46 5.44 -18.44
N ASN A 38 -8.47 5.16 -17.58
CA ASN A 38 -7.07 5.21 -17.94
C ASN A 38 -6.72 4.15 -19.02
N LEU A 39 -7.27 2.95 -18.91
CA LEU A 39 -7.13 1.90 -19.91
C LEU A 39 -7.74 2.29 -21.25
N LEU A 40 -8.95 2.84 -21.25
CA LEU A 40 -9.63 3.30 -22.48
C LEU A 40 -8.86 4.46 -23.12
N GLN A 41 -8.34 5.39 -22.33
CA GLN A 41 -7.55 6.52 -22.84
C GLN A 41 -6.22 6.04 -23.44
N LEU A 42 -5.59 5.04 -22.84
CA LEU A 42 -4.38 4.42 -23.38
C LEU A 42 -4.65 3.65 -24.68
N ALA A 43 -5.74 2.89 -24.74
CA ALA A 43 -6.20 2.18 -25.94
C ALA A 43 -6.55 3.16 -27.09
N ALA A 44 -7.22 4.27 -26.78
CA ALA A 44 -7.54 5.30 -27.76
C ALA A 44 -6.31 6.06 -28.29
N SER A 45 -5.23 6.13 -27.52
CA SER A 45 -3.96 6.74 -27.93
C SER A 45 -3.06 5.80 -28.75
N SER A 46 -3.37 4.51 -28.80
CA SER A 46 -2.70 3.54 -29.67
C SER A 46 -3.46 3.45 -30.98
N ASN A 47 -2.82 3.86 -32.10
CA ASN A 47 -3.39 3.82 -33.45
C ASN A 47 -3.69 2.39 -33.99
N ASN A 48 -3.92 1.42 -33.11
CA ASN A 48 -4.11 0.02 -33.45
C ASN A 48 -5.52 -0.44 -33.04
N SER A 49 -6.42 -0.52 -34.01
CA SER A 49 -7.82 -0.94 -33.81
C SER A 49 -7.98 -2.34 -33.22
N SER A 50 -7.00 -3.23 -33.40
CA SER A 50 -6.97 -4.56 -32.77
C SER A 50 -6.71 -4.49 -31.24
N ALA A 51 -6.04 -3.46 -30.74
CA ALA A 51 -5.83 -3.26 -29.33
C ALA A 51 -7.13 -2.85 -28.59
N LEU A 52 -8.03 -2.14 -29.27
CA LEU A 52 -9.34 -1.74 -28.71
C LEU A 52 -10.25 -2.95 -28.46
N THR A 53 -10.26 -3.91 -29.39
CA THR A 53 -11.11 -5.10 -29.29
C THR A 53 -10.57 -6.09 -28.24
N GLN A 54 -9.27 -6.16 -28.07
CA GLN A 54 -8.64 -6.98 -27.04
C GLN A 54 -8.77 -6.35 -25.66
N SER A 55 -8.61 -5.01 -25.56
CA SER A 55 -8.78 -4.26 -24.29
C SER A 55 -10.19 -4.34 -23.76
N SER A 56 -11.22 -4.31 -24.60
CA SER A 56 -12.61 -4.44 -24.15
C SER A 56 -12.89 -5.84 -23.59
N LYS A 57 -12.36 -6.90 -24.22
CA LYS A 57 -12.47 -8.28 -23.72
C LYS A 57 -11.69 -8.50 -22.42
N ASP A 58 -10.53 -7.88 -22.28
CA ASP A 58 -9.71 -7.97 -21.07
C ASP A 58 -10.32 -7.16 -19.91
N VAL A 59 -10.95 -6.03 -20.19
CA VAL A 59 -11.73 -5.26 -19.23
C VAL A 59 -12.97 -6.04 -18.79
N GLU A 60 -13.61 -6.76 -19.68
CA GLU A 60 -14.76 -7.60 -19.36
C GLU A 60 -14.35 -8.83 -18.52
N ARG A 61 -13.19 -9.44 -18.80
CA ARG A 61 -12.61 -10.51 -17.99
C ARG A 61 -12.17 -10.04 -16.60
N THR A 62 -11.61 -8.84 -16.47
CA THR A 62 -11.24 -8.25 -15.17
C THR A 62 -12.46 -7.84 -14.33
N ASN A 63 -13.63 -7.64 -14.95
CA ASN A 63 -14.89 -7.44 -14.23
C ASN A 63 -15.36 -8.68 -13.46
N ILE A 64 -14.79 -9.85 -13.73
CA ILE A 64 -15.26 -11.14 -13.18
C ILE A 64 -14.59 -11.45 -11.83
N GLU A 65 -13.42 -10.93 -11.55
CA GLU A 65 -12.89 -11.04 -10.19
C GLU A 65 -13.62 -10.06 -9.28
N LYS A 66 -14.62 -10.58 -8.57
CA LYS A 66 -15.29 -9.89 -7.48
C LYS A 66 -14.22 -9.37 -6.53
N PHE A 67 -13.95 -8.09 -6.57
CA PHE A 67 -13.20 -7.43 -5.51
C PHE A 67 -14.00 -7.61 -4.22
N ASN A 68 -13.67 -8.65 -3.49
CA ASN A 68 -14.26 -8.90 -2.19
C ASN A 68 -13.79 -7.77 -1.26
N VAL A 69 -14.70 -6.90 -0.86
CA VAL A 69 -14.42 -5.96 0.21
C VAL A 69 -14.08 -6.77 1.45
N PRO A 70 -12.88 -6.62 2.02
CA PRO A 70 -12.51 -7.39 3.19
C PRO A 70 -13.48 -7.07 4.33
N SER A 71 -13.93 -8.12 5.01
CA SER A 71 -14.78 -7.99 6.20
C SER A 71 -14.04 -7.40 7.40
N GLU A 72 -12.71 -7.40 7.35
CA GLU A 72 -11.83 -6.88 8.40
C GLU A 72 -10.79 -5.96 7.78
N TYR A 73 -10.39 -4.92 8.52
CA TYR A 73 -9.35 -3.98 8.08
C TYR A 73 -8.37 -3.67 9.22
N PRO A 74 -7.08 -3.39 8.89
CA PRO A 74 -6.11 -3.01 9.88
C PRO A 74 -6.26 -1.54 10.30
N VAL A 75 -6.23 -1.30 11.60
CA VAL A 75 -6.14 0.04 12.19
C VAL A 75 -4.74 0.23 12.75
N GLY A 76 -3.99 1.19 12.19
CA GLY A 76 -2.63 1.50 12.63
C GLY A 76 -2.63 2.27 13.94
N ILE A 77 -2.04 1.68 14.97
CA ILE A 77 -1.95 2.26 16.31
C ILE A 77 -0.50 2.61 16.67
N ASP A 78 -0.33 3.42 17.71
CA ASP A 78 0.94 3.60 18.41
C ASP A 78 0.82 2.97 19.81
N LEU A 79 0.98 1.65 19.86
CA LEU A 79 0.80 0.91 21.10
C LEU A 79 1.76 1.34 22.21
N PRO A 80 3.06 1.62 21.95
CA PRO A 80 3.93 2.17 22.99
C PRO A 80 3.44 3.46 23.60
N GLU A 81 2.95 4.39 22.78
CA GLU A 81 2.42 5.68 23.25
C GLU A 81 1.11 5.49 24.02
N ALA A 82 0.19 4.67 23.53
CA ALA A 82 -1.07 4.37 24.23
C ALA A 82 -0.83 3.74 25.61
N LEU A 83 0.17 2.87 25.74
CA LEU A 83 0.53 2.25 27.02
C LEU A 83 1.23 3.22 27.99
N ALA A 84 2.03 4.15 27.44
CA ALA A 84 2.75 5.14 28.25
C ALA A 84 1.81 6.25 28.76
N ASN A 85 0.85 6.65 27.94
CA ASN A 85 -0.08 7.76 28.20
C ASN A 85 -1.54 7.32 27.98
N PRO A 86 -2.12 6.54 28.89
CA PRO A 86 -3.53 6.14 28.80
C PRO A 86 -4.46 7.37 28.75
N GLY A 87 -5.46 7.33 27.87
CA GLY A 87 -6.40 8.44 27.64
C GLY A 87 -5.87 9.52 26.69
N SER A 88 -4.68 9.35 26.08
CA SER A 88 -4.18 10.22 25.02
C SER A 88 -4.86 9.91 23.67
N ASP A 89 -4.62 10.77 22.66
CA ASP A 89 -5.10 10.56 21.28
C ASP A 89 -4.56 9.25 20.64
N ALA A 90 -3.49 8.68 21.19
CA ALA A 90 -2.95 7.40 20.78
C ALA A 90 -3.72 6.20 21.35
N ASP A 91 -4.46 6.41 22.44
CA ASP A 91 -5.25 5.39 23.13
C ASP A 91 -6.65 5.31 22.53
N ILE A 92 -6.79 4.51 21.48
CA ILE A 92 -8.04 4.38 20.74
C ILE A 92 -9.05 3.50 21.47
N ILE A 93 -10.32 3.84 21.38
CA ILE A 93 -11.43 3.05 21.93
C ILE A 93 -11.57 1.74 21.15
N LEU A 94 -11.48 0.63 21.85
CA LEU A 94 -11.68 -0.70 21.26
C LEU A 94 -13.18 -0.95 21.00
N ARG A 95 -13.46 -1.70 19.95
CA ARG A 95 -14.81 -2.17 19.60
C ARG A 95 -14.91 -3.68 19.79
N GLU A 96 -16.13 -4.15 19.95
CA GLU A 96 -16.39 -5.58 20.00
C GLU A 96 -15.84 -6.28 18.74
N GLY A 97 -15.09 -7.36 18.94
CA GLY A 97 -14.46 -8.12 17.89
C GLY A 97 -13.12 -7.57 17.39
N ASP A 98 -12.61 -6.46 17.95
CA ASP A 98 -11.25 -6.00 17.66
C ASP A 98 -10.21 -7.02 18.13
N ARG A 99 -9.20 -7.26 17.29
CA ARG A 99 -8.07 -8.12 17.62
C ARG A 99 -6.78 -7.32 17.61
N LEU A 100 -6.10 -7.23 18.73
CA LEU A 100 -4.76 -6.66 18.81
C LEU A 100 -3.75 -7.68 18.28
N VAL A 101 -3.04 -7.31 17.22
CA VAL A 101 -1.96 -8.11 16.62
C VAL A 101 -0.63 -7.44 16.91
N ILE A 102 0.22 -8.10 17.67
CA ILE A 102 1.59 -7.66 17.94
C ILE A 102 2.53 -8.58 17.14
N PRO A 103 3.17 -8.08 16.07
CA PRO A 103 4.08 -8.90 15.28
C PRO A 103 5.39 -9.18 16.02
N GLN A 104 6.09 -10.18 15.53
CA GLN A 104 7.48 -10.40 15.94
C GLN A 104 8.39 -9.32 15.31
N TYR A 105 9.48 -8.99 16.00
CA TYR A 105 10.49 -8.10 15.46
C TYR A 105 11.08 -8.66 14.16
N ASN A 106 11.00 -7.87 13.11
CA ASN A 106 11.61 -8.18 11.82
C ASN A 106 12.70 -7.15 11.53
N GLY A 107 13.96 -7.56 11.68
CA GLY A 107 15.13 -6.70 11.47
C GLY A 107 15.46 -6.43 10.00
N THR A 108 14.47 -6.39 9.10
CA THR A 108 14.67 -6.15 7.67
C THR A 108 13.86 -4.97 7.17
N VAL A 109 14.25 -4.45 6.01
CA VAL A 109 13.50 -3.44 5.23
C VAL A 109 13.31 -3.99 3.83
N LYS A 110 12.08 -3.99 3.34
CA LYS A 110 11.75 -4.43 2.00
C LYS A 110 11.68 -3.21 1.07
N ILE A 111 12.24 -3.33 -0.12
CA ILE A 111 12.25 -2.28 -1.14
C ILE A 111 11.57 -2.82 -2.39
N ASN A 112 10.52 -2.15 -2.85
CA ASN A 112 9.69 -2.55 -3.97
C ASN A 112 9.38 -1.41 -4.94
N GLY A 113 8.94 -1.78 -6.13
CA GLY A 113 8.49 -0.87 -7.18
C GLY A 113 9.61 -0.47 -8.13
N ALA A 114 9.65 0.79 -8.56
CA ALA A 114 10.59 1.30 -9.56
C ALA A 114 12.00 1.52 -8.99
N VAL A 115 12.67 0.43 -8.64
CA VAL A 115 14.10 0.32 -8.29
C VAL A 115 14.78 -0.63 -9.27
N MET A 116 16.11 -0.63 -9.31
CA MET A 116 16.84 -1.53 -10.20
C MET A 116 16.64 -2.99 -9.83
N PHE A 117 16.65 -3.33 -8.52
CA PHE A 117 16.40 -4.69 -8.01
C PHE A 117 15.55 -4.62 -6.76
N ALA A 118 14.29 -5.03 -6.85
CA ALA A 118 13.44 -5.19 -5.66
C ALA A 118 14.04 -6.27 -4.75
N ASN A 119 14.34 -5.90 -3.52
CA ASN A 119 14.99 -6.80 -2.55
C ASN A 119 14.55 -6.52 -1.11
N THR A 120 15.09 -7.30 -0.19
CA THR A 120 14.94 -7.12 1.25
C THR A 120 16.32 -7.10 1.87
N VAL A 121 16.62 -6.06 2.63
CA VAL A 121 17.93 -5.85 3.26
C VAL A 121 17.82 -5.73 4.77
N ALA A 122 18.92 -5.92 5.49
CA ALA A 122 18.94 -5.75 6.94
C ALA A 122 18.63 -4.30 7.33
N TYR A 123 17.86 -4.15 8.40
CA TYR A 123 17.60 -2.83 8.99
C TYR A 123 18.83 -2.33 9.74
N GLU A 124 19.22 -1.08 9.48
CA GLU A 124 20.25 -0.37 10.21
C GLU A 124 19.69 0.88 10.87
N LYS A 125 19.87 0.98 12.19
CA LYS A 125 19.36 2.11 12.98
C LYS A 125 19.94 3.44 12.49
N GLY A 126 19.08 4.43 12.28
CA GLY A 126 19.47 5.79 11.90
C GLY A 126 19.71 6.01 10.41
N LYS A 127 19.69 4.96 9.59
CA LYS A 127 19.79 5.11 8.13
C LYS A 127 18.53 5.71 7.53
N LYS A 128 18.71 6.57 6.52
CA LYS A 128 17.63 7.19 5.76
C LYS A 128 17.12 6.24 4.66
N ALA A 129 15.95 6.51 4.13
CA ALA A 129 15.37 5.72 3.03
C ALA A 129 16.26 5.64 1.79
N SER A 130 17.04 6.71 1.48
CA SER A 130 17.99 6.70 0.37
C SER A 130 19.02 5.58 0.49
N TYR A 131 19.54 5.32 1.70
CA TYR A 131 20.46 4.22 1.93
C TYR A 131 19.89 2.87 1.47
N TYR A 132 18.64 2.58 1.82
CA TYR A 132 17.99 1.33 1.45
C TYR A 132 17.69 1.25 -0.05
N ILE A 133 17.31 2.38 -0.67
CA ILE A 133 17.08 2.47 -2.11
C ILE A 133 18.40 2.22 -2.86
N ASP A 134 19.50 2.74 -2.37
CA ASP A 134 20.84 2.51 -2.95
C ASP A 134 21.24 1.03 -2.84
N GLN A 135 20.88 0.33 -1.74
CA GLN A 135 21.07 -1.11 -1.60
C GLN A 135 20.19 -1.93 -2.61
N ALA A 136 19.15 -1.33 -3.15
CA ALA A 136 18.34 -1.89 -4.24
C ALA A 136 18.85 -1.47 -5.64
N GLY A 137 20.08 -0.96 -5.74
CA GLY A 137 20.68 -0.47 -6.98
C GLY A 137 20.20 0.92 -7.40
N GLY A 138 19.49 1.64 -6.53
CA GLY A 138 18.96 2.96 -6.82
C GLY A 138 17.60 2.93 -7.52
N PHE A 139 17.15 4.11 -7.91
CA PHE A 139 15.87 4.30 -8.62
C PHE A 139 15.94 3.84 -10.07
N ALA A 140 14.92 3.16 -10.55
CA ALA A 140 14.73 2.90 -11.96
C ALA A 140 14.47 4.20 -12.76
N SER A 141 14.67 4.18 -14.06
CA SER A 141 14.55 5.36 -14.94
C SER A 141 13.13 5.98 -14.97
N ASP A 142 12.12 5.17 -14.68
CA ASP A 142 10.70 5.54 -14.63
C ASP A 142 10.17 5.80 -13.22
N ALA A 143 11.03 5.84 -12.22
CA ALA A 143 10.65 6.04 -10.83
C ALA A 143 10.00 7.41 -10.58
N LEU A 144 8.85 7.42 -9.88
CA LEU A 144 8.23 8.62 -9.33
C LEU A 144 8.79 8.91 -7.92
N LYS A 145 10.02 9.41 -7.87
CA LYS A 145 10.78 9.64 -6.61
C LYS A 145 10.01 10.46 -5.58
N SER A 146 9.30 11.51 -6.01
CA SER A 146 8.51 12.39 -5.12
C SER A 146 7.26 11.73 -4.54
N LYS A 147 6.80 10.63 -5.15
CA LYS A 147 5.63 9.86 -4.70
C LYS A 147 6.01 8.59 -3.93
N ALA A 148 7.30 8.36 -3.69
CA ALA A 148 7.76 7.24 -2.88
C ALA A 148 7.24 7.35 -1.44
N TYR A 149 6.87 6.21 -0.87
CA TYR A 149 6.31 6.13 0.48
C TYR A 149 6.80 4.89 1.23
N ILE A 150 6.63 4.93 2.54
CA ILE A 150 6.92 3.83 3.46
C ILE A 150 5.61 3.27 4.02
N ILE A 151 5.51 1.95 4.08
CA ILE A 151 4.49 1.21 4.81
C ILE A 151 5.15 0.61 6.06
N TYR A 152 4.64 0.95 7.23
CA TYR A 152 5.11 0.40 8.49
C TYR A 152 4.37 -0.90 8.85
N MET A 153 4.95 -1.72 9.72
CA MET A 153 4.34 -2.97 10.17
C MET A 153 2.98 -2.78 10.84
N ASN A 154 2.74 -1.63 11.46
CA ASN A 154 1.44 -1.28 12.05
C ASN A 154 0.39 -0.84 11.00
N GLY A 155 0.74 -0.81 9.71
CA GLY A 155 -0.15 -0.42 8.63
C GLY A 155 -0.18 1.09 8.34
N LYS A 156 0.49 1.93 9.14
CA LYS A 156 0.63 3.36 8.81
C LYS A 156 1.47 3.55 7.55
N VAL A 157 1.14 4.58 6.77
CA VAL A 157 1.86 4.95 5.55
C VAL A 157 2.36 6.38 5.66
N ALA A 158 3.61 6.62 5.25
CA ALA A 158 4.20 7.95 5.25
C ALA A 158 4.94 8.24 3.93
N LYS A 159 4.82 9.47 3.43
CA LYS A 159 5.58 9.91 2.25
C LYS A 159 7.04 10.09 2.58
N LEU A 160 7.94 9.58 1.76
CA LEU A 160 9.40 9.76 1.94
C LEU A 160 9.83 11.22 1.83
N SER A 161 9.16 12.00 0.99
CA SER A 161 9.43 13.43 0.80
C SER A 161 9.23 14.28 2.07
N HIS A 162 8.49 13.79 3.07
CA HIS A 162 8.27 14.45 4.36
C HIS A 162 9.20 13.96 5.47
N GLY A 163 10.33 13.34 5.12
CA GLY A 163 11.33 12.92 6.11
C GLY A 163 10.94 11.71 6.95
N ALA A 164 10.09 10.84 6.41
CA ALA A 164 9.67 9.61 7.09
C ALA A 164 10.88 8.77 7.51
N LYS A 165 10.90 8.34 8.78
CA LYS A 165 11.97 7.50 9.34
C LYS A 165 11.72 6.04 8.99
N VAL A 166 12.74 5.36 8.49
CA VAL A 166 12.67 3.91 8.25
C VAL A 166 12.67 3.19 9.61
N GLN A 167 11.83 2.19 9.73
CA GLN A 167 11.70 1.33 10.91
C GLN A 167 11.91 -0.14 10.52
N PRO A 168 12.29 -1.00 11.48
CA PRO A 168 12.39 -2.43 11.21
C PRO A 168 11.07 -3.00 10.70
N GLY A 169 11.13 -3.90 9.72
CA GLY A 169 9.97 -4.51 9.10
C GLY A 169 9.15 -3.60 8.18
N SER A 170 9.63 -2.38 7.90
CA SER A 170 8.93 -1.50 6.96
C SER A 170 9.19 -1.87 5.51
N GLU A 171 8.29 -1.44 4.63
CA GLU A 171 8.38 -1.59 3.19
C GLU A 171 8.46 -0.21 2.53
N ILE A 172 9.50 0.03 1.74
CA ILE A 172 9.67 1.22 0.92
C ILE A 172 9.11 0.91 -0.46
N VAL A 173 8.14 1.71 -0.91
CA VAL A 173 7.49 1.52 -2.21
C VAL A 173 7.74 2.73 -3.08
N ILE A 174 8.27 2.49 -4.27
CA ILE A 174 8.58 3.49 -5.28
C ILE A 174 7.64 3.30 -6.48
N PRO A 175 6.63 4.17 -6.68
CA PRO A 175 5.76 4.09 -7.85
C PRO A 175 6.52 4.37 -9.14
N ALA A 176 6.10 3.72 -10.23
CA ALA A 176 6.60 3.97 -11.57
C ALA A 176 5.73 4.99 -12.33
N LYS A 177 6.31 5.69 -13.29
CA LYS A 177 5.58 6.45 -14.30
C LYS A 177 4.92 5.45 -15.26
N LEU A 178 3.63 5.63 -15.51
CA LEU A 178 2.97 4.89 -16.59
C LEU A 178 3.60 5.30 -17.93
N LYS A 179 4.27 4.36 -18.59
CA LYS A 179 4.78 4.59 -19.94
C LYS A 179 3.61 4.56 -20.93
N ARG A 180 3.52 5.57 -21.77
CA ARG A 180 2.47 5.70 -22.82
C ARG A 180 2.39 4.52 -23.81
N LYS A 181 3.30 3.56 -23.74
CA LYS A 181 3.42 2.39 -24.65
C LYS A 181 3.49 1.05 -23.90
N MET A 182 2.96 0.96 -22.69
CA MET A 182 2.87 -0.34 -22.00
C MET A 182 1.76 -1.18 -22.63
N SER A 183 2.02 -2.48 -22.82
CA SER A 183 0.97 -3.40 -23.19
C SER A 183 -0.02 -3.55 -22.04
N THR A 184 -1.27 -3.84 -22.35
CA THR A 184 -2.33 -4.09 -21.36
C THR A 184 -1.93 -5.19 -20.36
N ALA A 185 -1.21 -6.22 -20.81
CA ALA A 185 -0.72 -7.32 -19.98
C ALA A 185 0.31 -6.86 -18.94
N GLU A 186 1.25 -5.98 -19.30
CA GLU A 186 2.24 -5.42 -18.38
C GLU A 186 1.58 -4.51 -17.31
N MET A 187 0.55 -3.76 -17.71
CA MET A 187 -0.21 -2.89 -16.79
C MET A 187 -1.03 -3.70 -15.78
N MET A 188 -1.60 -4.83 -16.19
CA MET A 188 -2.33 -5.74 -15.32
C MET A 188 -1.40 -6.46 -14.35
N SER A 189 -0.19 -6.86 -14.76
CA SER A 189 0.79 -7.48 -13.87
C SER A 189 1.30 -6.53 -12.79
N MET A 190 1.39 -5.23 -13.07
CA MET A 190 1.75 -4.20 -12.08
C MET A 190 0.61 -3.92 -11.07
N GLY A 191 -0.65 -3.99 -11.51
CA GLY A 191 -1.82 -3.81 -10.64
C GLY A 191 -1.97 -4.94 -9.62
N SER A 192 -1.58 -6.16 -9.97
CA SER A 192 -1.65 -7.31 -9.07
C SER A 192 -0.54 -7.36 -8.02
N SER A 193 0.61 -6.70 -8.28
CA SER A 193 1.73 -6.62 -7.33
C SER A 193 1.63 -5.49 -6.31
N MET A 194 0.81 -4.48 -6.56
CA MET A 194 0.42 -3.51 -5.55
C MET A 194 -0.60 -4.19 -4.63
N SER A 195 -0.13 -4.69 -3.51
CA SER A 195 -0.98 -5.23 -2.46
C SER A 195 -2.20 -4.32 -2.28
N SER A 196 -3.38 -4.82 -2.58
CA SER A 196 -4.67 -4.12 -2.45
C SER A 196 -4.86 -3.51 -1.05
N ILE A 197 -4.17 -4.06 -0.07
CA ILE A 197 -4.11 -3.60 1.32
C ILE A 197 -3.41 -2.24 1.44
N ALA A 198 -2.31 -2.01 0.73
CA ALA A 198 -1.58 -0.72 0.80
C ALA A 198 -2.39 0.44 0.18
N ALA A 199 -3.06 0.19 -0.94
CA ALA A 199 -3.95 1.16 -1.56
C ALA A 199 -5.16 1.47 -0.65
N MET A 200 -5.70 0.46 0.01
CA MET A 200 -6.83 0.59 0.94
C MET A 200 -6.44 1.38 2.21
N ILE A 201 -5.27 1.11 2.77
CA ILE A 201 -4.73 1.84 3.94
C ILE A 201 -4.49 3.31 3.59
N ALA A 202 -3.89 3.61 2.42
CA ALA A 202 -3.65 4.98 1.99
C ALA A 202 -4.95 5.77 1.78
N THR A 203 -6.00 5.11 1.32
CA THR A 203 -7.31 5.73 1.08
C THR A 203 -8.04 5.99 2.39
N ILE A 204 -8.03 5.04 3.33
CA ILE A 204 -8.65 5.21 4.64
C ILE A 204 -7.96 6.30 5.45
N ALA A 205 -6.63 6.38 5.43
CA ALA A 205 -5.86 7.44 6.10
C ALA A 205 -6.15 8.85 5.55
N ASN A 206 -6.52 8.95 4.26
CA ASN A 206 -6.85 10.23 3.62
C ASN A 206 -8.31 10.67 3.85
N MET A 207 -9.20 9.74 4.25
CA MET A 207 -10.62 10.02 4.52
C MET A 207 -10.91 10.35 6.01
N SER A 208 -9.90 10.27 6.87
CA SER A 208 -10.02 10.59 8.31
C SER A 208 -9.60 12.02 8.68
N LYS A 209 -9.41 12.89 7.65
CA LYS A 209 -9.20 14.33 7.84
C LYS A 209 -10.46 15.11 7.56
#